data_10d9ff154c0a4cf8de17ceaf14a84c61
#
_entry.id   10d9ff154c0a4cf8de17ceaf14a84c61
#
_cell.length_a   1.000
_cell.length_b   1.000
_cell.length_c   1.000
_cell.angle_alpha   90.00
_cell.angle_beta   90.00
_cell.angle_gamma   90.00
#
_symmetry.space_group_name_H-M   'P 1'
#
loop_
_entity.id
_entity.type
_entity.pdbx_description
1 polymer ?
#
loop_
_entity_poly.entity_id
_entity_poly.type
_entity_poly.pdbx_seq_one_letter_code
_entity_poly.pdbx_strand_id
1 'polypeptide(L)' 'MILKQRMTFDEMARHMVETTGKVPNRVTVGKHAKQLGYRVYKPMINGRIHHCYINDAVIVDSKNKD' A
#
# COMPACT_ATOMS: atom_id res chain seq x y z
N MET A 1 -2.33 12.33 -2.81
CA MET A 1 -2.32 11.39 -1.68
C MET A 1 -0.89 11.09 -1.28
N ILE A 2 -0.61 11.07 0.02
CA ILE A 2 0.74 10.85 0.52
C ILE A 2 0.98 9.35 0.69
N LEU A 3 2.12 8.88 0.21
CA LEU A 3 2.51 7.49 0.39
C LEU A 3 2.87 7.22 1.85
N LYS A 4 2.40 6.10 2.36
CA LYS A 4 2.67 5.68 3.73
C LYS A 4 3.51 4.40 3.70
N GLN A 5 4.24 4.14 4.79
CA GLN A 5 5.02 2.91 4.89
C GLN A 5 4.12 1.68 4.81
N ARG A 6 2.94 1.75 5.42
CA ARG A 6 1.94 0.69 5.36
C ARG A 6 0.67 1.23 4.76
N MET A 7 0.16 0.57 3.72
CA MET A 7 -1.07 0.98 3.06
C MET A 7 -1.97 -0.23 2.88
N THR A 8 -3.27 -0.01 3.07
CA THR A 8 -4.25 -1.05 2.78
C THR A 8 -4.49 -1.13 1.28
N PHE A 9 -5.19 -2.19 0.85
CA PHE A 9 -5.57 -2.33 -0.55
C PHE A 9 -6.35 -1.10 -1.02
N ASP A 10 -7.32 -0.65 -0.21
CA ASP A 10 -8.15 0.50 -0.58
C ASP A 10 -7.33 1.76 -0.74
N GLU A 11 -6.38 1.99 0.17
CA GLU A 11 -5.51 3.16 0.09
C GLU A 11 -4.62 3.11 -1.15
N MET A 12 -4.06 1.95 -1.45
CA MET A 12 -3.22 1.79 -2.62
C MET A 12 -4.03 1.94 -3.89
N ALA A 13 -5.26 1.40 -3.93
CA ALA A 13 -6.14 1.54 -5.07
C ALA A 13 -6.47 3.02 -5.33
N ARG A 14 -6.76 3.76 -4.27
CA ARG A 14 -7.05 5.18 -4.40
C ARG A 14 -5.83 5.93 -4.93
N HIS A 15 -4.66 5.62 -4.42
CA HIS A 15 -3.43 6.24 -4.91
C HIS A 15 -3.25 5.98 -6.40
N MET A 16 -3.50 4.74 -6.84
CA MET A 16 -3.37 4.40 -8.24
C MET A 16 -4.35 5.20 -9.10
N VAL A 17 -5.60 5.32 -8.67
CA VAL A 17 -6.60 6.09 -9.41
C VAL A 17 -6.17 7.55 -9.52
N GLU A 18 -5.68 8.13 -8.41
CA GLU A 18 -5.27 9.53 -8.40
C GLU A 18 -4.06 9.81 -9.27
N THR A 19 -3.15 8.82 -9.40
CA THR A 19 -1.91 9.03 -10.13
C THR A 19 -1.96 8.55 -11.57
N THR A 20 -2.73 7.50 -11.86
CA THR A 20 -2.77 6.91 -13.20
C THR A 20 -4.13 7.01 -13.87
N GLY A 21 -5.19 7.22 -13.11
CA GLY A 21 -6.54 7.27 -13.66
C GLY A 21 -7.09 5.91 -14.07
N LYS A 22 -6.38 4.83 -13.78
CA LYS A 22 -6.82 3.49 -14.18
C LYS A 22 -7.77 2.90 -13.16
N VAL A 23 -8.66 2.01 -13.65
CA VAL A 23 -9.58 1.30 -12.77
C VAL A 23 -8.80 0.31 -11.92
N PRO A 24 -8.94 0.38 -10.58
CA PRO A 24 -8.19 -0.50 -9.71
C PRO A 24 -8.80 -1.91 -9.67
N ASN A 25 -7.93 -2.90 -9.64
CA ASN A 25 -8.31 -4.27 -9.34
C ASN A 25 -7.10 -4.95 -8.69
N ARG A 26 -7.26 -6.20 -8.26
CA ARG A 26 -6.19 -6.86 -7.52
C ARG A 26 -4.88 -6.91 -8.30
N VAL A 27 -4.96 -7.18 -9.59
CA VAL A 27 -3.76 -7.29 -10.41
C VAL A 27 -3.11 -5.93 -10.63
N THR A 28 -3.90 -4.93 -11.03
CA THR A 28 -3.34 -3.60 -11.34
C THR A 28 -2.83 -2.90 -10.10
N VAL A 29 -3.58 -3.01 -8.99
CA VAL A 29 -3.15 -2.38 -7.74
C VAL A 29 -1.88 -3.04 -7.22
N GLY A 30 -1.78 -4.36 -7.32
CA GLY A 30 -0.57 -5.07 -6.93
C GLY A 30 0.64 -4.65 -7.74
N LYS A 31 0.48 -4.52 -9.06
CA LYS A 31 1.57 -4.07 -9.91
C LYS A 31 1.98 -2.64 -9.58
N HIS A 32 1.00 -1.78 -9.34
CA HIS A 32 1.27 -0.39 -8.99
C HIS A 32 2.07 -0.30 -7.69
N ALA A 33 1.66 -1.06 -6.68
CA ALA A 33 2.36 -1.09 -5.41
C ALA A 33 3.80 -1.60 -5.58
N LYS A 34 3.97 -2.64 -6.38
CA LYS A 34 5.29 -3.20 -6.63
C LYS A 34 6.21 -2.19 -7.31
N GLN A 35 5.68 -1.43 -8.26
CA GLN A 35 6.46 -0.39 -8.94
C GLN A 35 6.91 0.70 -7.99
N LEU A 36 6.15 0.93 -6.93
CA LEU A 36 6.50 1.91 -5.91
C LEU A 36 7.47 1.35 -4.86
N GLY A 37 7.78 0.05 -4.95
CA GLY A 37 8.68 -0.58 -4.00
C GLY A 37 8.00 -1.25 -2.83
N TYR A 38 6.69 -1.42 -2.90
CA TYR A 38 5.93 -2.08 -1.84
C TYR A 38 5.95 -3.59 -2.03
N ARG A 39 5.85 -4.31 -0.92
CA ARG A 39 5.64 -5.76 -0.93
C ARG A 39 4.28 -6.07 -0.31
N VAL A 40 3.73 -7.21 -0.72
CA VAL A 40 2.43 -7.63 -0.21
C VAL A 40 2.59 -8.14 1.22
N TYR A 41 1.68 -7.71 2.08
CA TYR A 41 1.62 -8.14 3.46
C TYR A 41 0.17 -8.55 3.74
N LYS A 42 -0.02 -9.78 4.17
CA LYS A 42 -1.37 -10.33 4.37
C LYS A 42 -1.55 -10.82 5.80
N PRO A 43 -1.70 -9.90 6.76
CA PRO A 43 -1.91 -10.34 8.13
C PRO A 43 -3.29 -10.95 8.30
N MET A 44 -3.37 -11.94 9.19
CA MET A 44 -4.65 -12.51 9.56
C MET A 44 -5.11 -11.85 10.86
N ILE A 45 -6.24 -11.19 10.80
CA ILE A 45 -6.80 -10.48 11.95
C ILE A 45 -8.23 -10.99 12.15
N ASN A 46 -8.50 -11.52 13.34
CA ASN A 46 -9.82 -12.06 13.69
C ASN A 46 -10.31 -13.09 12.66
N GLY A 47 -9.40 -13.96 12.20
CA GLY A 47 -9.75 -15.00 11.25
C GLY A 47 -9.92 -14.54 9.83
N ARG A 48 -9.60 -13.29 9.53
CA ARG A 48 -9.71 -12.72 8.18
C ARG A 48 -8.34 -12.29 7.67
N ILE A 49 -8.10 -12.55 6.39
CA ILE A 49 -6.88 -12.12 5.73
C ILE A 49 -7.10 -10.71 5.19
N HIS A 50 -6.22 -9.80 5.57
CA HIS A 50 -6.25 -8.41 5.09
C HIS A 50 -5.12 -8.22 4.10
N HIS A 51 -5.44 -7.60 2.95
CA HIS A 51 -4.44 -7.31 1.93
C HIS A 51 -3.85 -5.93 2.18
N CYS A 52 -2.56 -5.91 2.52
CA CYS A 52 -1.86 -4.67 2.81
C CYS A 52 -0.56 -4.63 2.02
N TYR A 53 0.04 -3.45 1.95
CA TYR A 53 1.32 -3.25 1.29
C TYR A 53 2.25 -2.52 2.23
N ILE A 54 3.51 -2.95 2.26
CA ILE A 54 4.51 -2.36 3.15
C ILE A 54 5.74 -1.98 2.33
N ASN A 55 6.24 -0.78 2.55
CA ASN A 55 7.48 -0.33 1.95
C ASN A 55 8.37 0.27 3.03
N ASP A 56 9.39 -0.49 3.41
CA ASP A 56 10.29 -0.06 4.48
C ASP A 56 11.17 1.13 4.06
N ALA A 57 11.24 1.38 2.76
CA ALA A 57 12.00 2.53 2.26
C ALA A 57 11.26 3.86 2.44
N VAL A 58 9.95 3.80 2.70
CA VAL A 58 9.20 5.02 2.97
C VAL A 58 9.48 5.44 4.41
N ILE A 59 10.02 6.65 4.55
CA ILE A 59 10.36 7.17 5.88
C ILE A 59 9.11 7.76 6.50
N VAL A 60 8.76 7.22 7.66
CA VAL A 60 7.67 7.78 8.45
C VAL A 60 8.24 8.88 9.32
N ASP A 61 7.68 10.04 9.21
CA ASP A 61 8.12 11.20 9.99
C ASP A 61 7.66 11.06 11.43
N SER A 62 8.57 10.62 12.22
CA SER A 62 8.23 10.46 13.63
C SER A 62 9.40 10.85 14.49
N LYS A 63 9.51 10.66 13.95
CA LYS A 63 10.09 10.51 14.49
C LYS A 63 10.66 10.02 15.19
N ASN A 64 10.80 9.76 14.86
CA ASN A 64 11.22 9.25 15.31
C ASN A 64 11.77 8.90 15.99
N LYS A 65 11.83 9.04 16.14
CA LYS A 65 12.22 8.69 16.75
C LYS A 65 12.67 8.22 17.34
N ASP A 66 12.87 8.27 17.48
CA ASP A 66 13.17 7.74 17.98
C ASP A 66 13.22 7.44 18.36
#